data_f81d97b8b103ddb5827c4936b0044e21
#
_entry.id   f81d97b8b103ddb5827c4936b0044e21
#
_cell.length_a   1.000
_cell.length_b   1.000
_cell.length_c   1.000
_cell.angle_alpha   90.00
_cell.angle_beta   90.00
_cell.angle_gamma   90.00
#
_symmetry.space_group_name_H-M   'P 1'
#
loop_
_entity.id
_entity.type
_entity.pdbx_description
1 polymer ?
#
loop_
_entity_poly.entity_id
_entity_poly.type
_entity_poly.pdbx_seq_one_letter_code
_entity_poly.pdbx_strand_id
1 'polypeptide(L)'
;MEKHNPSSFTVDSSSPAHRSSFAIHDLTPYINWIYFFHAWGFQPRYAAIANIHGCDSCRAIWLTTFPEEERSKASEAMQLYKEANRMLNELDRDFEVKTIFKLCPANADGDNLIIDGITFPLLRQQVKKKENEPFLCLSDFVRPLSSGITDVVGAFASSIDADMEGLYEKDPYKHLLVQTLSDRLAEAATEKMHEYVRKEAWGYAKDENLSIPDLLVEKYQGIRP
;
A
#
# COMPACT_ATOMS: atom_id res chain seq x y z
N MET A 1 8.53 -23.71 -13.55
CA MET A 1 8.66 -22.26 -13.46
C MET A 1 9.30 -21.78 -14.75
N GLU A 2 8.51 -21.36 -15.71
CA GLU A 2 9.04 -20.78 -16.95
C GLU A 2 9.55 -19.39 -16.68
N LYS A 3 10.83 -19.19 -16.93
CA LYS A 3 11.47 -17.88 -16.88
C LYS A 3 10.97 -17.08 -18.08
N HIS A 4 9.99 -16.20 -17.87
CA HIS A 4 9.72 -15.12 -18.82
C HIS A 4 10.99 -14.27 -18.88
N ASN A 5 11.62 -14.29 -20.03
CA ASN A 5 12.76 -13.41 -20.36
C ASN A 5 12.14 -12.05 -20.72
N PRO A 6 12.21 -11.03 -19.86
CA PRO A 6 11.72 -9.72 -20.27
C PRO A 6 12.64 -9.20 -21.35
N SER A 7 12.07 -8.88 -22.51
CA SER A 7 12.71 -8.10 -23.56
C SER A 7 13.48 -6.93 -22.92
N SER A 8 14.70 -6.70 -23.38
CA SER A 8 15.62 -5.67 -22.90
C SER A 8 14.93 -4.29 -22.77
N PHE A 9 14.45 -4.00 -21.58
CA PHE A 9 13.97 -2.68 -21.22
C PHE A 9 15.21 -1.81 -20.95
N THR A 10 15.51 -0.89 -21.85
CA THR A 10 16.47 0.17 -21.59
C THR A 10 15.74 1.31 -20.87
N VAL A 11 15.96 1.43 -19.57
CA VAL A 11 15.51 2.61 -18.83
C VAL A 11 16.49 3.73 -19.10
N ASP A 12 15.99 4.83 -19.64
CA ASP A 12 16.76 6.07 -19.72
C ASP A 12 16.91 6.65 -18.32
N SER A 13 18.12 6.58 -17.77
CA SER A 13 18.45 7.13 -16.45
C SER A 13 18.22 8.65 -16.35
N SER A 14 18.14 9.34 -17.49
CA SER A 14 17.81 10.77 -17.58
C SER A 14 16.31 11.06 -17.44
N SER A 15 15.45 10.04 -17.48
CA SER A 15 14.00 10.23 -17.35
C SER A 15 13.65 10.88 -16.01
N PRO A 16 12.89 11.97 -16.00
CA PRO A 16 12.49 12.62 -14.76
C PRO A 16 11.61 11.71 -13.92
N ALA A 17 11.64 11.93 -12.61
CA ALA A 17 10.70 11.27 -11.72
C ALA A 17 9.24 11.67 -12.06
N HIS A 18 8.35 10.69 -12.15
CA HIS A 18 6.94 10.94 -12.40
C HIS A 18 6.25 11.34 -11.10
N ARG A 19 5.52 12.46 -11.13
CA ARG A 19 4.76 12.96 -9.99
C ARG A 19 3.27 12.84 -10.29
N SER A 20 2.50 12.39 -9.31
CA SER A 20 1.05 12.30 -9.38
C SER A 20 0.43 12.82 -8.09
N SER A 21 -0.82 13.22 -8.18
CA SER A 21 -1.67 13.58 -7.05
C SER A 21 -2.96 12.80 -7.17
N PHE A 22 -3.43 12.26 -6.07
CA PHE A 22 -4.68 11.49 -6.02
C PHE A 22 -5.67 12.19 -5.09
N ALA A 23 -6.90 12.35 -5.56
CA ALA A 23 -8.01 12.73 -4.70
C ALA A 23 -8.31 11.63 -3.68
N ILE A 24 -8.78 11.98 -2.49
CA ILE A 24 -9.01 11.01 -1.42
C ILE A 24 -10.09 9.99 -1.80
N HIS A 25 -11.12 10.41 -2.52
CA HIS A 25 -12.16 9.47 -2.99
C HIS A 25 -11.61 8.40 -3.94
N ASP A 26 -10.59 8.70 -4.71
CA ASP A 26 -9.88 7.75 -5.58
C ASP A 26 -9.09 6.70 -4.81
N LEU A 27 -8.67 7.03 -3.60
CA LEU A 27 -7.86 6.18 -2.72
C LEU A 27 -8.71 5.35 -1.77
N THR A 28 -9.91 5.80 -1.46
CA THR A 28 -10.81 5.13 -0.51
C THR A 28 -11.00 3.62 -0.81
N PRO A 29 -11.14 3.16 -2.07
CA PRO A 29 -11.21 1.73 -2.37
C PRO A 29 -9.95 0.93 -2.00
N TYR A 30 -8.78 1.56 -1.99
CA TYR A 30 -7.48 0.93 -1.70
C TYR A 30 -7.14 0.92 -0.20
N ILE A 31 -7.99 1.49 0.66
CA ILE A 31 -7.75 1.49 2.11
C ILE A 31 -7.82 0.07 2.66
N ASN A 32 -6.75 -0.36 3.32
CA ASN A 32 -6.77 -1.60 4.10
C ASN A 32 -7.45 -1.35 5.47
N TRP A 33 -8.75 -1.60 5.52
CA TRP A 33 -9.56 -1.40 6.71
C TRP A 33 -9.17 -2.30 7.88
N ILE A 34 -8.51 -3.44 7.64
CA ILE A 34 -8.00 -4.31 8.72
C ILE A 34 -7.00 -3.56 9.58
N TYR A 35 -6.04 -2.86 8.97
CA TYR A 35 -5.05 -2.07 9.70
C TYR A 35 -5.66 -0.83 10.36
N PHE A 36 -6.63 -0.18 9.71
CA PHE A 36 -7.39 0.89 10.34
C PHE A 36 -8.05 0.42 11.64
N PHE A 37 -8.83 -0.66 11.59
CA PHE A 37 -9.49 -1.19 12.77
C PHE A 37 -8.53 -1.70 13.84
N HIS A 38 -7.40 -2.29 13.43
CA HIS A 38 -6.36 -2.72 14.36
C HIS A 38 -5.78 -1.55 15.16
N ALA A 39 -5.53 -0.40 14.53
CA ALA A 39 -5.05 0.80 15.20
C ALA A 39 -6.04 1.32 16.28
N TRP A 40 -7.33 1.03 16.12
CA TRP A 40 -8.40 1.34 17.07
C TRP A 40 -8.71 0.20 18.06
N GLY A 41 -7.87 -0.84 18.11
CA GLY A 41 -8.01 -1.96 19.03
C GLY A 41 -9.13 -2.96 18.68
N PHE A 42 -9.58 -2.97 17.43
CA PHE A 42 -10.56 -3.95 16.96
C PHE A 42 -9.88 -5.17 16.34
N GLN A 43 -10.53 -6.31 16.42
CA GLN A 43 -10.09 -7.52 15.72
C GLN A 43 -10.36 -7.42 14.21
N PRO A 44 -9.55 -8.10 13.35
CA PRO A 44 -9.66 -8.06 11.89
C PRO A 44 -11.06 -8.34 11.34
N ARG A 45 -11.83 -9.21 12.00
CA ARG A 45 -13.20 -9.59 11.57
C ARG A 45 -14.18 -8.41 11.50
N TYR A 46 -13.96 -7.34 12.31
CA TYR A 46 -14.82 -6.17 12.28
C TYR A 46 -14.60 -5.31 11.02
N ALA A 47 -13.46 -5.45 10.35
CA ALA A 47 -13.19 -4.77 9.10
C ALA A 47 -14.11 -5.20 7.95
N ALA A 48 -14.80 -6.36 8.08
CA ALA A 48 -15.78 -6.84 7.12
C ALA A 48 -16.94 -5.85 6.91
N ILE A 49 -17.20 -4.91 7.84
CA ILE A 49 -18.17 -3.83 7.65
C ILE A 49 -17.88 -2.98 6.40
N ALA A 50 -16.63 -2.85 6.00
CA ALA A 50 -16.25 -2.11 4.80
C ALA A 50 -16.77 -2.73 3.50
N ASN A 51 -17.06 -4.03 3.51
CA ASN A 51 -17.60 -4.77 2.37
C ASN A 51 -19.14 -4.84 2.37
N ILE A 52 -19.79 -4.27 3.39
CA ILE A 52 -21.25 -4.34 3.53
C ILE A 52 -21.89 -3.14 2.84
N HIS A 53 -22.91 -3.43 2.03
CA HIS A 53 -23.68 -2.36 1.40
C HIS A 53 -24.24 -1.38 2.46
N GLY A 54 -24.15 -0.08 2.17
CA GLY A 54 -24.40 1.01 3.14
C GLY A 54 -25.87 1.17 3.61
N CYS A 55 -26.81 0.28 3.22
CA CYS A 55 -28.19 0.35 3.67
C CYS A 55 -28.36 -0.17 5.11
N ASP A 56 -29.38 0.34 5.80
CA ASP A 56 -29.62 -0.03 7.21
C ASP A 56 -29.96 -1.51 7.38
N SER A 57 -30.66 -2.12 6.43
CA SER A 57 -30.98 -3.55 6.45
C SER A 57 -29.72 -4.41 6.36
N CYS A 58 -28.79 -4.09 5.47
CA CYS A 58 -27.53 -4.83 5.34
C CYS A 58 -26.68 -4.71 6.60
N ARG A 59 -26.63 -3.52 7.19
CA ARG A 59 -25.92 -3.26 8.45
C ARG A 59 -26.55 -4.03 9.62
N ALA A 60 -27.87 -4.06 9.71
CA ALA A 60 -28.59 -4.83 10.73
C ALA A 60 -28.31 -6.34 10.59
N ILE A 61 -28.34 -6.87 9.36
CA ILE A 61 -27.98 -8.27 9.09
C ILE A 61 -26.55 -8.55 9.50
N TRP A 62 -25.60 -7.68 9.14
CA TRP A 62 -24.19 -7.85 9.54
C TRP A 62 -24.04 -7.92 11.07
N LEU A 63 -24.74 -7.09 11.84
CA LEU A 63 -24.71 -7.16 13.30
C LEU A 63 -25.20 -8.50 13.83
N THR A 64 -26.17 -9.13 13.17
CA THR A 64 -26.68 -10.44 13.61
C THR A 64 -25.72 -11.60 13.34
N THR A 65 -24.67 -11.40 12.53
CA THR A 65 -23.62 -12.42 12.33
C THR A 65 -22.72 -12.59 13.55
N PHE A 66 -22.76 -11.67 14.50
CA PHE A 66 -21.99 -11.73 15.75
C PHE A 66 -22.81 -12.33 16.90
N PRO A 67 -22.16 -13.09 17.82
CA PRO A 67 -22.76 -13.49 19.07
C PRO A 67 -23.33 -12.29 19.85
N GLU A 68 -24.34 -12.49 20.65
CA GLU A 68 -25.06 -11.40 21.36
C GLU A 68 -24.09 -10.53 22.18
N GLU A 69 -23.16 -11.17 22.89
CA GLU A 69 -22.13 -10.51 23.72
C GLU A 69 -21.16 -9.65 22.93
N GLU A 70 -21.02 -9.87 21.62
CA GLU A 70 -20.12 -9.12 20.75
C GLU A 70 -20.81 -8.04 19.91
N ARG A 71 -22.14 -8.02 19.86
CA ARG A 71 -22.90 -7.06 19.04
C ARG A 71 -22.67 -5.61 19.42
N SER A 72 -22.45 -5.34 20.70
CA SER A 72 -22.06 -3.98 21.15
C SER A 72 -20.76 -3.54 20.47
N LYS A 73 -19.74 -4.41 20.51
CA LYS A 73 -18.43 -4.12 19.89
C LYS A 73 -18.52 -4.00 18.36
N ALA A 74 -19.34 -4.84 17.72
CA ALA A 74 -19.62 -4.74 16.29
C ALA A 74 -20.33 -3.41 15.94
N SER A 75 -21.26 -2.96 16.79
CA SER A 75 -21.93 -1.66 16.62
C SER A 75 -20.95 -0.48 16.75
N GLU A 76 -20.02 -0.53 17.70
CA GLU A 76 -18.97 0.47 17.85
C GLU A 76 -18.08 0.52 16.60
N ALA A 77 -17.66 -0.64 16.07
CA ALA A 77 -16.88 -0.74 14.86
C ALA A 77 -17.64 -0.16 13.65
N MET A 78 -18.92 -0.46 13.51
CA MET A 78 -19.77 0.11 12.47
C MET A 78 -19.87 1.64 12.59
N GLN A 79 -19.98 2.16 13.81
CA GLN A 79 -20.04 3.61 14.04
C GLN A 79 -18.71 4.26 13.68
N LEU A 80 -17.59 3.69 14.11
CA LEU A 80 -16.25 4.15 13.75
C LEU A 80 -16.06 4.17 12.22
N TYR A 81 -16.51 3.13 11.51
CA TYR A 81 -16.45 3.09 10.05
C TYR A 81 -17.25 4.23 9.38
N LYS A 82 -18.47 4.51 9.91
CA LYS A 82 -19.29 5.62 9.42
C LYS A 82 -18.59 6.98 9.62
N GLU A 83 -17.98 7.16 10.78
CA GLU A 83 -17.25 8.40 11.10
C GLU A 83 -16.00 8.55 10.25
N ALA A 84 -15.25 7.46 10.04
CA ALA A 84 -14.09 7.44 9.14
C ALA A 84 -14.48 7.85 7.70
N ASN A 85 -15.55 7.27 7.15
CA ASN A 85 -16.03 7.65 5.80
C ASN A 85 -16.51 9.11 5.73
N ARG A 86 -17.15 9.61 6.80
CA ARG A 86 -17.53 11.02 6.85
C ARG A 86 -16.29 11.92 6.85
N MET A 87 -15.28 11.57 7.65
CA MET A 87 -14.01 12.30 7.69
C MET A 87 -13.30 12.27 6.35
N LEU A 88 -13.22 11.11 5.67
CA LEU A 88 -12.64 11.01 4.32
C LEU A 88 -13.34 11.95 3.33
N ASN A 89 -14.68 12.03 3.36
CA ASN A 89 -15.44 12.97 2.52
C ASN A 89 -15.21 14.44 2.88
N GLU A 90 -14.92 14.75 4.14
CA GLU A 90 -14.55 16.10 4.56
C GLU A 90 -13.15 16.47 4.03
N LEU A 91 -12.19 15.57 4.21
CA LEU A 91 -10.81 15.74 3.76
C LEU A 91 -10.68 15.83 2.23
N ASP A 92 -11.49 15.09 1.48
CA ASP A 92 -11.48 15.07 0.00
C ASP A 92 -11.75 16.43 -0.65
N ARG A 93 -12.28 17.39 0.09
CA ARG A 93 -12.59 18.74 -0.42
C ARG A 93 -11.35 19.63 -0.52
N ASP A 94 -10.41 19.43 0.38
CA ASP A 94 -9.33 20.39 0.61
C ASP A 94 -7.93 19.76 0.44
N PHE A 95 -7.84 18.41 0.41
CA PHE A 95 -6.58 17.69 0.42
C PHE A 95 -6.45 16.65 -0.68
N GLU A 96 -5.22 16.43 -1.09
CA GLU A 96 -4.81 15.39 -2.03
C GLU A 96 -3.59 14.62 -1.47
N VAL A 97 -3.39 13.40 -1.92
CA VAL A 97 -2.20 12.61 -1.57
C VAL A 97 -1.22 12.65 -2.74
N LYS A 98 0.01 13.08 -2.46
CA LYS A 98 1.06 13.24 -3.47
C LYS A 98 1.91 11.98 -3.53
N THR A 99 2.22 11.56 -4.75
CA THR A 99 3.13 10.43 -5.00
C THR A 99 4.17 10.80 -6.05
N ILE A 100 5.31 10.13 -5.95
CA ILE A 100 6.39 10.24 -6.93
C ILE A 100 7.00 8.86 -7.14
N PHE A 101 7.31 8.49 -8.38
CA PHE A 101 8.11 7.31 -8.67
C PHE A 101 9.13 7.56 -9.77
N LYS A 102 10.16 6.73 -9.81
CA LYS A 102 11.15 6.67 -10.88
C LYS A 102 11.55 5.22 -11.12
N LEU A 103 11.63 4.82 -12.38
CA LEU A 103 12.29 3.58 -12.79
C LEU A 103 13.77 3.87 -12.95
N CYS A 104 14.61 3.14 -12.24
CA CYS A 104 16.05 3.39 -12.16
C CYS A 104 16.84 2.16 -12.61
N PRO A 105 17.96 2.33 -13.34
CA PRO A 105 18.89 1.26 -13.57
C PRO A 105 19.47 0.78 -12.23
N ALA A 106 19.55 -0.53 -12.05
CA ALA A 106 20.01 -1.11 -10.80
C ALA A 106 20.77 -2.42 -11.00
N ASN A 107 21.65 -2.74 -10.05
CA ASN A 107 22.28 -4.05 -9.90
C ASN A 107 22.53 -4.36 -8.43
N ALA A 108 22.59 -5.65 -8.08
CA ALA A 108 22.99 -6.11 -6.78
C ALA A 108 24.52 -6.35 -6.72
N ASP A 109 25.14 -6.00 -5.59
CA ASP A 109 26.53 -6.31 -5.27
C ASP A 109 26.60 -6.86 -3.83
N GLY A 110 26.54 -8.21 -3.71
CA GLY A 110 26.32 -8.87 -2.42
C GLY A 110 24.99 -8.46 -1.81
N ASP A 111 25.01 -7.97 -0.57
CA ASP A 111 23.84 -7.47 0.13
C ASP A 111 23.54 -5.98 -0.18
N ASN A 112 24.34 -5.35 -1.04
CA ASN A 112 24.09 -3.97 -1.46
C ASN A 112 23.20 -3.94 -2.70
N LEU A 113 22.42 -2.88 -2.83
CA LEU A 113 21.67 -2.54 -4.04
C LEU A 113 22.19 -1.22 -4.59
N ILE A 114 22.68 -1.25 -5.83
CA ILE A 114 23.15 -0.07 -6.54
C ILE A 114 21.99 0.43 -7.41
N ILE A 115 21.47 1.62 -7.13
CA ILE A 115 20.36 2.22 -7.87
C ILE A 115 20.81 3.58 -8.41
N ASP A 116 20.79 3.75 -9.71
CA ASP A 116 21.20 4.99 -10.38
C ASP A 116 22.61 5.49 -9.94
N GLY A 117 23.52 4.54 -9.71
CA GLY A 117 24.89 4.80 -9.24
C GLY A 117 25.03 5.03 -7.72
N ILE A 118 23.94 5.05 -6.96
CA ILE A 118 23.96 5.21 -5.51
C ILE A 118 23.89 3.83 -4.85
N THR A 119 24.79 3.54 -3.92
CA THR A 119 24.81 2.27 -3.18
C THR A 119 23.95 2.35 -1.91
N PHE A 120 22.99 1.44 -1.82
CA PHE A 120 22.14 1.22 -0.65
C PHE A 120 22.57 -0.07 0.05
N PRO A 121 23.18 -0.02 1.24
CA PRO A 121 23.47 -1.20 2.02
C PRO A 121 22.17 -1.76 2.58
N LEU A 122 21.91 -3.05 2.35
CA LEU A 122 20.70 -3.72 2.79
C LEU A 122 21.04 -4.74 3.88
N LEU A 123 20.06 -5.03 4.73
CA LEU A 123 20.21 -6.02 5.77
C LEU A 123 19.54 -7.33 5.34
N ARG A 124 20.35 -8.41 5.29
CA ARG A 124 19.83 -9.75 5.07
C ARG A 124 19.00 -10.20 6.28
N GLN A 125 17.94 -10.97 6.05
CA GLN A 125 17.09 -11.51 7.12
C GLN A 125 17.91 -12.15 8.23
N GLN A 126 17.57 -11.82 9.49
CA GLN A 126 18.28 -12.29 10.70
C GLN A 126 17.43 -13.28 11.52
N VAL A 127 16.15 -13.42 11.19
CA VAL A 127 15.22 -14.28 11.93
C VAL A 127 15.61 -15.74 11.71
N LYS A 128 15.70 -16.51 12.80
CA LYS A 128 15.96 -17.96 12.73
C LYS A 128 14.91 -18.66 11.87
N LYS A 129 15.37 -19.37 10.85
CA LYS A 129 14.56 -20.12 9.90
C LYS A 129 14.65 -21.62 10.14
N LYS A 130 13.77 -22.37 9.46
CA LYS A 130 13.88 -23.83 9.42
C LYS A 130 15.16 -24.24 8.67
N GLU A 131 15.61 -25.44 8.93
CA GLU A 131 16.76 -26.00 8.24
C GLU A 131 16.54 -25.98 6.72
N ASN A 132 17.52 -25.47 5.97
CA ASN A 132 17.50 -25.30 4.51
C ASN A 132 16.63 -24.14 3.95
N GLU A 133 16.09 -23.26 4.76
CA GLU A 133 15.49 -22.02 4.26
C GLU A 133 16.54 -20.91 4.13
N PRO A 134 16.67 -20.25 2.94
CA PRO A 134 17.64 -19.19 2.77
C PRO A 134 17.25 -17.92 3.55
N PHE A 135 18.23 -17.21 4.06
CA PHE A 135 18.05 -15.84 4.54
C PHE A 135 18.00 -14.91 3.33
N LEU A 136 16.86 -14.24 3.11
CA LEU A 136 16.66 -13.37 1.97
C LEU A 136 17.14 -11.94 2.25
N CYS A 137 17.63 -11.30 1.19
CA CYS A 137 17.91 -9.88 1.11
C CYS A 137 17.16 -9.31 -0.11
N LEU A 138 16.76 -8.04 -0.09
CA LEU A 138 16.14 -7.42 -1.27
C LEU A 138 17.06 -7.44 -2.49
N SER A 139 18.37 -7.40 -2.28
CA SER A 139 19.37 -7.55 -3.36
C SER A 139 19.28 -8.88 -4.11
N ASP A 140 18.77 -9.96 -3.49
CA ASP A 140 18.63 -11.26 -4.13
C ASP A 140 17.62 -11.26 -5.31
N PHE A 141 16.76 -10.25 -5.38
CA PHE A 141 15.73 -10.10 -6.41
C PHE A 141 16.15 -9.21 -7.58
N VAL A 142 17.36 -8.64 -7.52
CA VAL A 142 17.92 -7.78 -8.57
C VAL A 142 19.13 -8.46 -9.18
N ARG A 143 19.33 -8.31 -10.50
CA ARG A 143 20.46 -8.93 -11.19
C ARG A 143 21.79 -8.53 -10.56
N PRO A 144 22.71 -9.48 -10.36
CA PRO A 144 24.02 -9.16 -9.82
C PRO A 144 24.85 -8.35 -10.82
N LEU A 145 25.64 -7.42 -10.32
CA LEU A 145 26.55 -6.57 -11.11
C LEU A 145 27.50 -7.44 -11.96
N SER A 146 27.92 -8.60 -11.43
CA SER A 146 28.78 -9.56 -12.13
C SER A 146 28.16 -10.18 -13.39
N SER A 147 26.85 -10.04 -13.60
CA SER A 147 26.19 -10.52 -14.82
C SER A 147 26.50 -9.66 -16.05
N GLY A 148 27.00 -8.44 -15.86
CA GLY A 148 27.21 -7.45 -16.93
C GLY A 148 25.91 -6.92 -17.56
N ILE A 149 24.73 -7.28 -17.00
CA ILE A 149 23.42 -6.85 -17.50
C ILE A 149 22.78 -5.92 -16.46
N THR A 150 22.42 -4.73 -16.88
CA THR A 150 21.67 -3.80 -16.01
C THR A 150 20.25 -4.27 -15.83
N ASP A 151 19.78 -4.25 -14.60
CA ASP A 151 18.37 -4.49 -14.21
C ASP A 151 17.67 -3.16 -13.95
N VAL A 152 16.37 -3.21 -13.60
CA VAL A 152 15.56 -2.04 -13.31
C VAL A 152 14.85 -2.20 -11.97
N VAL A 153 14.88 -1.15 -11.17
CA VAL A 153 14.14 -1.05 -9.90
C VAL A 153 13.27 0.20 -9.93
N GLY A 154 12.03 0.07 -9.49
CA GLY A 154 11.14 1.21 -9.24
C GLY A 154 11.36 1.74 -7.83
N ALA A 155 11.73 3.02 -7.71
CA ALA A 155 11.74 3.74 -6.45
C ALA A 155 10.52 4.67 -6.37
N PHE A 156 9.87 4.77 -5.22
CA PHE A 156 8.70 5.62 -5.04
C PHE A 156 8.60 6.21 -3.63
N ALA A 157 7.82 7.28 -3.51
CA ALA A 157 7.42 7.86 -2.24
C ALA A 157 5.98 8.36 -2.32
N SER A 158 5.25 8.26 -1.22
CA SER A 158 3.91 8.82 -1.03
C SER A 158 3.92 9.74 0.18
N SER A 159 3.20 10.85 0.11
CA SER A 159 3.11 11.84 1.18
C SER A 159 1.71 12.41 1.24
N ILE A 160 1.19 12.48 2.45
CA ILE A 160 0.01 13.29 2.76
C ILE A 160 0.41 14.75 2.98
N ASP A 161 -0.55 15.63 3.01
CA ASP A 161 -0.33 17.03 3.34
C ASP A 161 -0.14 17.20 4.86
N ALA A 162 0.91 17.92 5.27
CA ALA A 162 1.20 18.16 6.68
C ALA A 162 0.07 18.94 7.39
N ASP A 163 -0.63 19.82 6.67
CA ASP A 163 -1.75 20.57 7.22
C ASP A 163 -2.95 19.65 7.53
N MET A 164 -3.09 18.53 6.81
CA MET A 164 -4.10 17.52 7.10
C MET A 164 -3.82 16.82 8.44
N GLU A 165 -2.56 16.48 8.74
CA GLU A 165 -2.18 15.88 10.02
C GLU A 165 -2.43 16.81 11.21
N GLY A 166 -2.26 18.12 11.03
CA GLY A 166 -2.48 19.14 12.05
C GLY A 166 -3.94 19.47 12.33
N LEU A 167 -4.89 18.86 11.58
CA LEU A 167 -6.31 19.13 11.81
C LEU A 167 -6.77 18.65 13.20
N TYR A 168 -7.73 19.36 13.77
CA TYR A 168 -8.42 18.98 15.01
C TYR A 168 -7.53 18.81 16.25
N GLU A 169 -6.38 19.47 16.37
CA GLU A 169 -5.49 19.40 17.55
C GLU A 169 -6.21 19.59 18.90
N LYS A 170 -7.33 20.34 18.93
CA LYS A 170 -8.14 20.57 20.12
C LYS A 170 -9.21 19.53 20.38
N ASP A 171 -9.41 18.59 19.46
CA ASP A 171 -10.33 17.45 19.57
C ASP A 171 -9.51 16.15 19.44
N PRO A 172 -9.07 15.54 20.55
CA PRO A 172 -8.18 14.38 20.53
C PRO A 172 -8.73 13.19 19.74
N TYR A 173 -10.05 13.01 19.75
CA TYR A 173 -10.69 11.91 19.01
C TYR A 173 -10.60 12.13 17.51
N LYS A 174 -11.01 13.30 17.02
CA LYS A 174 -10.95 13.62 15.59
C LYS A 174 -9.52 13.72 15.10
N HIS A 175 -8.62 14.25 15.92
CA HIS A 175 -7.19 14.31 15.59
C HIS A 175 -6.61 12.92 15.38
N LEU A 176 -6.85 11.98 16.31
CA LEU A 176 -6.44 10.57 16.17
C LEU A 176 -7.09 9.91 14.94
N LEU A 177 -8.36 10.21 14.65
CA LEU A 177 -9.05 9.69 13.49
C LEU A 177 -8.39 10.15 12.19
N VAL A 178 -8.08 11.45 12.07
CA VAL A 178 -7.38 12.00 10.90
C VAL A 178 -5.99 11.39 10.76
N GLN A 179 -5.20 11.32 11.84
CA GLN A 179 -3.86 10.71 11.78
C GLN A 179 -3.92 9.25 11.32
N THR A 180 -4.84 8.47 11.88
CA THR A 180 -5.00 7.06 11.48
C THR A 180 -5.42 6.95 10.00
N LEU A 181 -6.30 7.82 9.53
CA LEU A 181 -6.71 7.85 8.12
C LEU A 181 -5.58 8.33 7.21
N SER A 182 -4.76 9.27 7.65
CA SER A 182 -3.58 9.76 6.92
C SER A 182 -2.61 8.63 6.61
N ASP A 183 -2.29 7.79 7.60
CA ASP A 183 -1.46 6.61 7.39
C ASP A 183 -2.06 5.66 6.34
N ARG A 184 -3.37 5.41 6.45
CA ARG A 184 -4.06 4.52 5.49
C ARG A 184 -4.13 5.10 4.10
N LEU A 185 -4.27 6.42 3.95
CA LEU A 185 -4.27 7.10 2.67
C LEU A 185 -2.89 7.07 1.99
N ALA A 186 -1.80 7.24 2.75
CA ALA A 186 -0.44 7.11 2.23
C ALA A 186 -0.18 5.69 1.67
N GLU A 187 -0.64 4.66 2.39
CA GLU A 187 -0.57 3.27 1.91
C GLU A 187 -1.46 3.04 0.68
N ALA A 188 -2.72 3.52 0.71
CA ALA A 188 -3.65 3.40 -0.40
C ALA A 188 -3.12 4.07 -1.68
N ALA A 189 -2.47 5.24 -1.55
CA ALA A 189 -1.82 5.92 -2.67
C ALA A 189 -0.65 5.11 -3.23
N THR A 190 0.10 4.42 -2.37
CA THR A 190 1.16 3.50 -2.76
C THR A 190 0.62 2.31 -3.53
N GLU A 191 -0.49 1.70 -3.08
CA GLU A 191 -1.13 0.59 -3.79
C GLU A 191 -1.60 1.02 -5.19
N LYS A 192 -2.33 2.14 -5.27
CA LYS A 192 -2.83 2.67 -6.54
C LYS A 192 -1.70 3.04 -7.50
N MET A 193 -0.65 3.68 -6.99
CA MET A 193 0.51 4.02 -7.81
C MET A 193 1.25 2.76 -8.28
N HIS A 194 1.42 1.76 -7.43
CA HIS A 194 2.09 0.51 -7.80
C HIS A 194 1.29 -0.26 -8.88
N GLU A 195 -0.05 -0.27 -8.80
CA GLU A 195 -0.90 -0.79 -9.88
C GLU A 195 -0.64 -0.04 -11.20
N TYR A 196 -0.63 1.29 -11.18
CA TYR A 196 -0.34 2.10 -12.36
C TYR A 196 1.06 1.78 -12.94
N VAL A 197 2.07 1.63 -12.09
CA VAL A 197 3.43 1.29 -12.54
C VAL A 197 3.45 -0.08 -13.23
N ARG A 198 2.82 -1.09 -12.67
CA ARG A 198 2.79 -2.44 -13.25
C ARG A 198 2.05 -2.48 -14.58
N LYS A 199 0.91 -1.80 -14.67
CA LYS A 199 0.01 -1.88 -15.85
C LYS A 199 0.42 -0.92 -16.96
N GLU A 200 0.90 0.27 -16.62
CA GLU A 200 1.09 1.36 -17.57
C GLU A 200 2.53 1.85 -17.66
N ALA A 201 3.10 2.38 -16.59
CA ALA A 201 4.37 3.07 -16.64
C ALA A 201 5.56 2.14 -16.94
N TRP A 202 5.64 1.01 -16.27
CA TRP A 202 6.57 -0.09 -16.61
C TRP A 202 5.93 -1.07 -17.60
N GLY A 203 4.65 -1.38 -17.40
CA GLY A 203 3.83 -2.09 -18.37
C GLY A 203 4.12 -3.59 -18.48
N TYR A 204 4.72 -4.21 -17.45
CA TYR A 204 4.99 -5.65 -17.48
C TYR A 204 3.77 -6.50 -17.14
N ALA A 205 2.70 -5.90 -16.62
CA ALA A 205 1.45 -6.57 -16.25
C ALA A 205 0.22 -5.84 -16.86
N LYS A 206 0.26 -5.50 -18.14
CA LYS A 206 -0.80 -4.73 -18.84
C LYS A 206 -2.19 -5.34 -18.73
N ASP A 207 -2.26 -6.67 -18.73
CA ASP A 207 -3.52 -7.42 -18.68
C ASP A 207 -3.94 -7.78 -17.25
N GLU A 208 -3.27 -7.21 -16.23
CA GLU A 208 -3.61 -7.45 -14.83
C GLU A 208 -5.05 -7.00 -14.54
N ASN A 209 -5.84 -7.92 -14.00
CA ASN A 209 -7.21 -7.68 -13.59
C ASN A 209 -7.43 -8.27 -12.19
N LEU A 210 -6.87 -7.60 -11.20
CA LEU A 210 -6.97 -7.99 -9.79
C LEU A 210 -8.06 -7.18 -9.10
N SER A 211 -8.80 -7.84 -8.21
CA SER A 211 -9.67 -7.12 -7.29
C SER A 211 -8.87 -6.38 -6.22
N ILE A 212 -9.44 -5.36 -5.61
CA ILE A 212 -8.76 -4.66 -4.49
C ILE A 212 -8.34 -5.61 -3.35
N PRO A 213 -9.17 -6.57 -2.91
CA PRO A 213 -8.72 -7.58 -1.95
C PRO A 213 -7.51 -8.40 -2.41
N ASP A 214 -7.41 -8.71 -3.71
CA ASP A 214 -6.26 -9.44 -4.25
C ASP A 214 -5.00 -8.57 -4.29
N LEU A 215 -5.13 -7.27 -4.57
CA LEU A 215 -4.04 -6.30 -4.47
C LEU A 215 -3.51 -6.20 -3.04
N LEU A 216 -4.40 -6.07 -2.05
CA LEU A 216 -4.04 -5.93 -0.63
C LEU A 216 -3.38 -7.19 -0.04
N VAL A 217 -3.50 -8.35 -0.69
CA VAL A 217 -2.80 -9.58 -0.32
C VAL A 217 -1.70 -9.96 -1.32
N GLU A 218 -1.23 -8.99 -2.11
CA GLU A 218 -0.05 -9.06 -2.97
C GLU A 218 -0.09 -10.17 -4.03
N LYS A 219 -1.27 -10.44 -4.63
CA LYS A 219 -1.42 -11.42 -5.73
C LYS A 219 -0.93 -10.91 -7.09
N TYR A 220 -0.38 -9.73 -7.15
CA TYR A 220 0.19 -9.17 -8.37
C TYR A 220 1.53 -9.83 -8.73
N GLN A 221 1.94 -9.67 -9.98
CA GLN A 221 3.27 -10.05 -10.44
C GLN A 221 4.29 -8.99 -10.01
N GLY A 222 5.42 -9.44 -9.48
CA GLY A 222 6.50 -8.57 -9.01
C GLY A 222 6.68 -8.61 -7.50
N ILE A 223 7.61 -7.79 -7.01
CA ILE A 223 7.97 -7.69 -5.60
C ILE A 223 7.90 -6.23 -5.21
N ARG A 224 7.19 -5.98 -4.12
CA ARG A 224 7.18 -4.72 -3.40
C ARG A 224 7.60 -5.00 -1.96
N PRO A 225 8.77 -4.53 -1.52
CA PRO A 225 9.26 -4.71 -0.17
C PRO A 225 8.52 -3.83 0.84
#